data_a1b21982c8e17ee41136b81e0fedfc05
#
_entry.id   a1b21982c8e17ee41136b81e0fedfc05
#
_cell.length_a   1.000
_cell.length_b   1.000
_cell.length_c   1.000
_cell.angle_alpha   90.00
_cell.angle_beta   90.00
_cell.angle_gamma   90.00
#
_symmetry.space_group_name_H-M   'P 1'
#
loop_
_entity.id
_entity.type
_entity.pdbx_description
1 polymer ?
#
loop_
_entity_poly.entity_id
_entity_poly.type
_entity_poly.pdbx_seq_one_letter_code
_entity_poly.pdbx_strand_id
1 'polypeptide(L)'
;RHGFPDTLCPGVNKAIDKGIKVVIYDVEIQKCAQRAVQTQQSDAKMASLVLDQMLKDVGTGKPVGYVNVLGIAPLDRRDAVWKDYIAKNQWTQKFMTGKYTPSTATDTAPMVDNALKSNADVVAIYAPYDELTKATLSALGTNPNLKGKVKVYGADISTADIELMSAPDSPWVATGATDPNAIGAAVVRTLALHMAGTVKEGAKEDFPPILVTSEMLRSKNIKNMDDLRKNAPELNISKVSSADWIPAVTF
;
A
#
# COMPACT_ATOMS: atom_id res chain seq x y z
N ARG A 1 14.44 -4.60 -0.02
CA ARG A 1 14.57 -3.87 -1.31
C ARG A 1 13.69 -4.57 -2.32
N HIS A 2 12.83 -3.83 -3.00
CA HIS A 2 12.16 -4.33 -4.18
C HIS A 2 13.23 -4.60 -5.25
N GLY A 3 13.47 -5.88 -5.54
CA GLY A 3 14.35 -6.25 -6.62
C GLY A 3 13.66 -5.98 -7.96
N PHE A 4 14.43 -5.60 -8.93
CA PHE A 4 13.94 -5.57 -10.30
C PHE A 4 13.88 -7.02 -10.81
N PRO A 5 12.78 -7.46 -11.44
CA PRO A 5 12.64 -8.84 -11.94
C PRO A 5 13.86 -9.31 -12.74
N ASP A 6 14.32 -8.48 -13.67
CA ASP A 6 15.42 -8.81 -14.59
C ASP A 6 16.72 -9.15 -13.86
N THR A 7 16.98 -8.56 -12.69
CA THR A 7 18.19 -8.87 -11.89
C THR A 7 18.01 -10.11 -11.02
N LEU A 8 16.79 -10.46 -10.65
CA LEU A 8 16.49 -11.61 -9.78
C LEU A 8 16.29 -12.91 -10.56
N CYS A 9 15.70 -12.84 -11.75
CA CYS A 9 15.28 -14.01 -12.51
C CYS A 9 16.37 -15.02 -12.81
N PRO A 10 17.61 -14.66 -13.20
CA PRO A 10 18.64 -15.64 -13.44
C PRO A 10 18.98 -16.48 -12.19
N GLY A 11 19.06 -15.81 -11.02
CA GLY A 11 19.32 -16.49 -9.75
C GLY A 11 18.16 -17.37 -9.29
N VAL A 12 16.92 -16.87 -9.44
CA VAL A 12 15.70 -17.61 -9.11
C VAL A 12 15.55 -18.85 -9.99
N ASN A 13 15.70 -18.73 -11.30
CA ASN A 13 15.64 -19.88 -12.23
C ASN A 13 16.71 -20.91 -11.89
N LYS A 14 17.95 -20.48 -11.65
CA LYS A 14 19.05 -21.37 -11.25
C LYS A 14 18.76 -22.11 -9.94
N ALA A 15 18.12 -21.46 -8.97
CA ALA A 15 17.71 -22.11 -7.72
C ALA A 15 16.64 -23.18 -7.96
N ILE A 16 15.62 -22.85 -8.75
CA ILE A 16 14.52 -23.78 -9.09
C ILE A 16 15.04 -24.98 -9.89
N ASP A 17 15.94 -24.77 -10.84
CA ASP A 17 16.56 -25.85 -11.62
C ASP A 17 17.38 -26.82 -10.77
N LYS A 18 17.85 -26.37 -9.60
CA LYS A 18 18.50 -27.21 -8.59
C LYS A 18 17.51 -27.83 -7.60
N GLY A 19 16.22 -27.73 -7.83
CA GLY A 19 15.17 -28.29 -6.97
C GLY A 19 14.84 -27.46 -5.72
N ILE A 20 15.40 -26.25 -5.59
CA ILE A 20 15.11 -25.36 -4.48
C ILE A 20 13.72 -24.75 -4.68
N LYS A 21 12.86 -24.83 -3.67
CA LYS A 21 11.55 -24.18 -3.67
C LYS A 21 11.71 -22.69 -3.41
N VAL A 22 11.10 -21.85 -4.26
CA VAL A 22 11.27 -20.40 -4.22
C VAL A 22 9.91 -19.73 -4.16
N VAL A 23 9.71 -18.88 -3.15
CA VAL A 23 8.57 -17.96 -3.02
C VAL A 23 9.11 -16.55 -3.03
N ILE A 24 8.54 -15.69 -3.85
CA ILE A 24 8.93 -14.28 -3.98
C ILE A 24 7.76 -13.41 -3.52
N TYR A 25 8.07 -12.38 -2.74
CA TYR A 25 7.08 -11.41 -2.28
C TYR A 25 7.26 -10.07 -3.01
N ASP A 26 6.14 -9.55 -3.52
CA ASP A 26 5.95 -8.17 -4.02
C ASP A 26 6.85 -7.75 -5.20
N VAL A 27 7.30 -8.72 -6.01
CA VAL A 27 8.07 -8.50 -7.23
C VAL A 27 7.39 -9.25 -8.38
N GLU A 28 7.30 -8.65 -9.57
CA GLU A 28 6.70 -9.27 -10.77
C GLU A 28 7.62 -10.37 -11.37
N ILE A 29 7.97 -11.34 -10.53
CA ILE A 29 8.97 -12.36 -10.86
C ILE A 29 8.52 -13.31 -11.97
N GLN A 30 7.22 -13.55 -12.09
CA GLN A 30 6.68 -14.50 -13.07
C GLN A 30 6.84 -14.04 -14.52
N LYS A 31 7.19 -12.77 -14.76
CA LYS A 31 7.53 -12.28 -16.11
C LYS A 31 8.72 -13.02 -16.72
N CYS A 32 9.65 -13.51 -15.90
CA CYS A 32 10.87 -14.16 -16.36
C CYS A 32 11.28 -15.40 -15.55
N ALA A 33 10.62 -15.71 -14.43
CA ALA A 33 10.79 -16.93 -13.64
C ALA A 33 9.41 -17.53 -13.33
N GLN A 34 8.77 -18.06 -14.36
CA GLN A 34 7.37 -18.52 -14.34
C GLN A 34 7.09 -19.65 -13.32
N ARG A 35 8.11 -20.43 -12.96
CA ARG A 35 8.00 -21.51 -11.98
C ARG A 35 8.06 -21.04 -10.53
N ALA A 36 8.52 -19.82 -10.27
CA ALA A 36 8.53 -19.25 -8.93
C ALA A 36 7.10 -19.03 -8.42
N VAL A 37 6.86 -19.27 -7.14
CA VAL A 37 5.61 -18.86 -6.51
C VAL A 37 5.70 -17.37 -6.19
N GLN A 38 4.74 -16.60 -6.70
CA GLN A 38 4.64 -15.17 -6.46
C GLN A 38 3.61 -14.89 -5.39
N THR A 39 3.98 -14.16 -4.35
CA THR A 39 3.07 -13.63 -3.34
C THR A 39 3.12 -12.11 -3.34
N GLN A 40 2.02 -11.47 -3.02
CA GLN A 40 1.93 -9.99 -2.95
C GLN A 40 0.75 -9.59 -2.08
N GLN A 41 0.73 -8.35 -1.60
CA GLN A 41 -0.50 -7.75 -1.13
C GLN A 41 -1.41 -7.44 -2.32
N SER A 42 -2.73 -7.46 -2.10
CA SER A 42 -3.69 -7.15 -3.17
C SER A 42 -3.76 -5.65 -3.40
N ASP A 43 -2.78 -5.11 -4.17
CA ASP A 43 -2.63 -3.67 -4.42
C ASP A 43 -3.85 -3.05 -5.09
N ALA A 44 -4.47 -3.76 -6.02
CA ALA A 44 -5.69 -3.29 -6.67
C ALA A 44 -6.83 -3.14 -5.66
N LYS A 45 -7.00 -4.11 -4.74
CA LYS A 45 -7.99 -4.03 -3.67
C LYS A 45 -7.66 -2.93 -2.67
N MET A 46 -6.39 -2.79 -2.32
CA MET A 46 -5.90 -1.73 -1.43
C MET A 46 -6.23 -0.34 -1.98
N ALA A 47 -5.91 -0.10 -3.25
CA ALA A 47 -6.24 1.16 -3.92
C ALA A 47 -7.75 1.38 -4.01
N SER A 48 -8.53 0.36 -4.40
CA SER A 48 -10.00 0.49 -4.51
C SER A 48 -10.64 0.87 -3.18
N LEU A 49 -10.27 0.21 -2.06
CA LEU A 49 -10.83 0.53 -0.74
C LEU A 49 -10.65 2.01 -0.37
N VAL A 50 -9.47 2.54 -0.65
CA VAL A 50 -9.12 3.93 -0.34
C VAL A 50 -9.80 4.91 -1.29
N LEU A 51 -9.84 4.59 -2.58
CA LEU A 51 -10.44 5.46 -3.59
C LEU A 51 -11.96 5.46 -3.52
N ASP A 52 -12.61 4.36 -3.07
CA ASP A 52 -14.03 4.34 -2.73
C ASP A 52 -14.32 5.29 -1.55
N GLN A 53 -13.46 5.30 -0.51
CA GLN A 53 -13.59 6.25 0.59
C GLN A 53 -13.36 7.69 0.09
N MET A 54 -12.37 7.91 -0.75
CA MET A 54 -12.12 9.24 -1.35
C MET A 54 -13.34 9.71 -2.15
N LEU A 55 -13.93 8.85 -2.98
CA LEU A 55 -15.13 9.17 -3.75
C LEU A 55 -16.31 9.53 -2.84
N LYS A 56 -16.52 8.76 -1.77
CA LYS A 56 -17.56 9.04 -0.77
C LYS A 56 -17.36 10.40 -0.12
N ASP A 57 -16.13 10.79 0.16
CA ASP A 57 -15.79 11.99 0.93
C ASP A 57 -15.79 13.27 0.09
N VAL A 58 -15.44 13.20 -1.19
CA VAL A 58 -15.28 14.40 -2.03
C VAL A 58 -16.20 14.45 -3.25
N GLY A 59 -16.80 13.32 -3.63
CA GLY A 59 -17.70 13.24 -4.79
C GLY A 59 -16.96 13.24 -6.14
N THR A 60 -17.73 13.34 -7.22
CA THR A 60 -17.24 13.36 -8.61
C THR A 60 -16.84 14.76 -9.08
N GLY A 61 -16.14 14.87 -10.21
CA GLY A 61 -15.81 16.12 -10.89
C GLY A 61 -14.87 17.04 -10.11
N LYS A 62 -14.01 16.50 -9.27
CA LYS A 62 -13.16 17.27 -8.34
C LYS A 62 -11.72 17.40 -8.84
N PRO A 63 -11.05 18.54 -8.55
CA PRO A 63 -9.61 18.69 -8.72
C PRO A 63 -8.88 17.89 -7.64
N VAL A 64 -8.00 16.98 -8.06
CA VAL A 64 -7.27 16.06 -7.18
C VAL A 64 -5.79 16.06 -7.50
N GLY A 65 -4.96 15.80 -6.47
CA GLY A 65 -3.53 15.59 -6.60
C GLY A 65 -3.15 14.12 -6.55
N TYR A 66 -2.04 13.77 -7.17
CA TYR A 66 -1.47 12.44 -7.13
C TYR A 66 0.01 12.50 -6.74
N VAL A 67 0.37 11.83 -5.65
CA VAL A 67 1.77 11.75 -5.21
C VAL A 67 2.22 10.31 -5.35
N ASN A 68 2.92 10.00 -6.45
CA ASN A 68 3.30 8.63 -6.80
C ASN A 68 4.62 8.59 -7.56
N VAL A 69 5.19 7.39 -7.67
CA VAL A 69 6.40 7.07 -8.45
C VAL A 69 6.12 5.84 -9.30
N LEU A 70 6.29 5.97 -10.60
CA LEU A 70 6.10 4.87 -11.55
C LEU A 70 7.35 4.00 -11.66
N GLY A 71 7.18 2.76 -12.13
CA GLY A 71 8.26 1.78 -12.33
C GLY A 71 8.54 0.91 -11.09
N ILE A 72 7.68 0.97 -10.07
CA ILE A 72 7.73 0.15 -8.87
C ILE A 72 6.46 -0.71 -8.84
N ALA A 73 6.60 -2.02 -8.92
CA ALA A 73 5.49 -2.94 -9.16
C ALA A 73 4.23 -2.72 -8.28
N PRO A 74 4.31 -2.57 -6.94
CA PRO A 74 3.13 -2.27 -6.13
C PRO A 74 2.47 -0.94 -6.51
N LEU A 75 3.29 0.10 -6.73
CA LEU A 75 2.80 1.43 -7.08
C LEU A 75 2.17 1.46 -8.48
N ASP A 76 2.74 0.72 -9.44
CA ASP A 76 2.19 0.59 -10.80
C ASP A 76 0.83 -0.15 -10.79
N ARG A 77 0.66 -1.16 -9.92
CA ARG A 77 -0.63 -1.86 -9.75
C ARG A 77 -1.69 -0.94 -9.14
N ARG A 78 -1.32 -0.10 -8.17
CA ARG A 78 -2.20 0.93 -7.56
C ARG A 78 -2.51 2.07 -8.54
N ASP A 79 -1.54 2.45 -9.39
CA ASP A 79 -1.70 3.46 -10.45
C ASP A 79 -2.74 3.05 -11.50
N ALA A 80 -2.77 1.77 -11.88
CA ALA A 80 -3.79 1.27 -12.80
C ALA A 80 -5.21 1.52 -12.26
N VAL A 81 -5.43 1.28 -10.97
CA VAL A 81 -6.73 1.55 -10.32
C VAL A 81 -7.00 3.05 -10.25
N TRP A 82 -5.99 3.87 -9.91
CA TRP A 82 -6.11 5.32 -9.88
C TRP A 82 -6.60 5.89 -11.23
N LYS A 83 -6.00 5.46 -12.34
CA LYS A 83 -6.40 5.87 -13.71
C LYS A 83 -7.86 5.55 -14.00
N ASP A 84 -8.32 4.38 -13.59
CA ASP A 84 -9.72 3.98 -13.73
C ASP A 84 -10.66 4.91 -12.93
N TYR A 85 -10.29 5.25 -11.69
CA TYR A 85 -11.10 6.14 -10.84
C TYR A 85 -11.13 7.57 -11.36
N ILE A 86 -10.01 8.10 -11.84
CA ILE A 86 -9.95 9.41 -12.51
C ILE A 86 -10.97 9.47 -13.65
N ALA A 87 -10.94 8.49 -14.55
CA ALA A 87 -11.81 8.45 -15.71
C ALA A 87 -13.29 8.29 -15.34
N LYS A 88 -13.60 7.32 -14.47
CA LYS A 88 -15.00 7.00 -14.09
C LYS A 88 -15.67 8.12 -13.28
N ASN A 89 -14.92 8.82 -12.44
CA ASN A 89 -15.46 9.82 -11.53
C ASN A 89 -15.27 11.25 -12.01
N GLN A 90 -14.76 11.44 -13.24
CA GLN A 90 -14.52 12.75 -13.83
C GLN A 90 -13.64 13.65 -12.95
N TRP A 91 -12.71 13.05 -12.20
CA TRP A 91 -11.75 13.81 -11.43
C TRP A 91 -10.71 14.45 -12.34
N THR A 92 -10.31 15.66 -12.03
CA THR A 92 -9.24 16.36 -12.75
C THR A 92 -7.94 16.23 -11.97
N GLN A 93 -7.03 15.38 -12.45
CA GLN A 93 -5.69 15.29 -11.87
C GLN A 93 -4.90 16.56 -12.18
N LYS A 94 -4.64 17.38 -11.16
CA LYS A 94 -3.97 18.67 -11.28
C LYS A 94 -2.46 18.53 -11.37
N PHE A 95 -1.91 17.55 -10.68
CA PHE A 95 -0.49 17.21 -10.71
C PHE A 95 -0.24 15.73 -10.42
N MET A 96 0.92 15.26 -10.84
CA MET A 96 1.56 14.04 -10.35
C MET A 96 2.99 14.38 -9.99
N THR A 97 3.41 14.01 -8.79
CA THR A 97 4.78 14.23 -8.30
C THR A 97 5.17 13.16 -7.29
N GLY A 98 6.47 12.98 -7.07
CA GLY A 98 7.01 12.03 -6.12
C GLY A 98 8.38 11.52 -6.52
N LYS A 99 9.13 11.02 -5.54
CA LYS A 99 10.47 10.47 -5.75
C LYS A 99 10.68 9.27 -4.81
N TYR A 100 11.23 8.19 -5.33
CA TYR A 100 11.59 7.02 -4.53
C TYR A 100 13.09 7.02 -4.23
N THR A 101 13.42 7.24 -2.97
CA THR A 101 14.80 7.31 -2.46
C THR A 101 14.85 6.68 -1.06
N PRO A 102 16.03 6.46 -0.47
CA PRO A 102 16.13 6.08 0.94
C PRO A 102 15.47 7.09 1.90
N SER A 103 15.25 8.33 1.45
CA SER A 103 14.61 9.43 2.21
C SER A 103 13.37 9.94 1.49
N THR A 104 12.53 9.05 0.98
CA THR A 104 11.36 9.35 0.13
C THR A 104 10.50 10.49 0.68
N ALA A 105 10.13 10.45 1.95
CA ALA A 105 9.29 11.49 2.55
C ALA A 105 9.95 12.87 2.50
N THR A 106 11.22 12.97 2.90
CA THR A 106 11.97 14.22 2.93
C THR A 106 12.21 14.79 1.53
N ASP A 107 12.59 13.92 0.58
CA ASP A 107 12.91 14.32 -0.79
C ASP A 107 11.66 14.69 -1.59
N THR A 108 10.50 14.10 -1.27
CA THR A 108 9.24 14.37 -1.96
C THR A 108 8.50 15.60 -1.42
N ALA A 109 8.62 15.91 -0.14
CA ALA A 109 7.88 17.01 0.49
C ALA A 109 8.01 18.37 -0.24
N PRO A 110 9.21 18.84 -0.63
CA PRO A 110 9.34 20.10 -1.39
C PRO A 110 8.71 20.04 -2.79
N MET A 111 8.65 18.85 -3.40
CA MET A 111 8.00 18.67 -4.70
C MET A 111 6.49 18.82 -4.58
N VAL A 112 5.88 18.24 -3.52
CA VAL A 112 4.45 18.37 -3.22
C VAL A 112 4.11 19.80 -2.84
N ASP A 113 4.94 20.47 -2.03
CA ASP A 113 4.76 21.89 -1.66
C ASP A 113 4.70 22.80 -2.90
N ASN A 114 5.62 22.62 -3.84
CA ASN A 114 5.63 23.37 -5.10
C ASN A 114 4.37 23.07 -5.96
N ALA A 115 3.95 21.80 -6.03
CA ALA A 115 2.74 21.41 -6.75
C ALA A 115 1.49 22.04 -6.14
N LEU A 116 1.38 22.09 -4.81
CA LEU A 116 0.25 22.68 -4.09
C LEU A 116 0.18 24.21 -4.26
N LYS A 117 1.31 24.91 -4.28
CA LYS A 117 1.34 26.35 -4.55
C LYS A 117 0.77 26.71 -5.92
N SER A 118 0.96 25.84 -6.90
CA SER A 118 0.44 26.02 -8.27
C SER A 118 -0.97 25.49 -8.47
N ASN A 119 -1.53 24.72 -7.51
CA ASN A 119 -2.81 24.03 -7.62
C ASN A 119 -3.58 24.10 -6.30
N ALA A 120 -3.83 25.31 -5.80
CA ALA A 120 -4.48 25.54 -4.50
C ALA A 120 -5.98 25.16 -4.47
N ASP A 121 -6.55 24.79 -5.61
CA ASP A 121 -7.93 24.32 -5.76
C ASP A 121 -8.11 22.81 -5.49
N VAL A 122 -7.02 22.06 -5.29
CA VAL A 122 -7.05 20.62 -5.01
C VAL A 122 -7.77 20.34 -3.71
N VAL A 123 -8.74 19.41 -3.71
CA VAL A 123 -9.54 19.03 -2.54
C VAL A 123 -9.13 17.69 -1.91
N ALA A 124 -8.44 16.85 -2.67
CA ALA A 124 -7.96 15.56 -2.20
C ALA A 124 -6.66 15.17 -2.88
N ILE A 125 -5.83 14.40 -2.18
CA ILE A 125 -4.58 13.84 -2.69
C ILE A 125 -4.56 12.34 -2.39
N TYR A 126 -4.29 11.54 -3.42
CA TYR A 126 -3.96 10.13 -3.26
C TYR A 126 -2.44 9.95 -3.28
N ALA A 127 -1.91 9.27 -2.26
CA ALA A 127 -0.49 8.97 -2.10
C ALA A 127 -0.34 7.48 -1.73
N PRO A 128 -0.22 6.57 -2.71
CA PRO A 128 -0.33 5.13 -2.53
C PRO A 128 0.91 4.46 -1.89
N TYR A 129 1.59 5.15 -0.99
CA TYR A 129 2.71 4.66 -0.18
C TYR A 129 2.86 5.58 1.04
N ASP A 130 3.07 5.04 2.24
CA ASP A 130 3.08 5.81 3.48
C ASP A 130 4.13 6.92 3.50
N GLU A 131 5.33 6.69 2.96
CA GLU A 131 6.37 7.72 2.87
C GLU A 131 5.98 8.88 1.92
N LEU A 132 5.24 8.59 0.84
CA LEU A 132 4.67 9.63 -0.02
C LEU A 132 3.53 10.38 0.69
N THR A 133 2.76 9.65 1.51
CA THR A 133 1.73 10.26 2.36
C THR A 133 2.35 11.19 3.40
N LYS A 134 3.40 10.77 4.10
CA LYS A 134 4.16 11.61 5.05
C LYS A 134 4.73 12.86 4.39
N ALA A 135 5.27 12.74 3.18
CA ALA A 135 5.71 13.89 2.38
C ALA A 135 4.58 14.89 2.13
N THR A 136 3.39 14.35 1.79
CA THR A 136 2.18 15.15 1.54
C THR A 136 1.72 15.87 2.81
N LEU A 137 1.72 15.20 3.96
CA LEU A 137 1.40 15.81 5.25
C LEU A 137 2.37 16.95 5.60
N SER A 138 3.67 16.72 5.39
CA SER A 138 4.70 17.74 5.61
C SER A 138 4.48 18.98 4.75
N ALA A 139 4.21 18.79 3.46
CA ALA A 139 3.92 19.88 2.54
C ALA A 139 2.63 20.65 2.91
N LEU A 140 1.57 19.96 3.33
CA LEU A 140 0.34 20.61 3.80
C LEU A 140 0.58 21.39 5.10
N GLY A 141 1.44 20.91 5.98
CA GLY A 141 1.83 21.60 7.21
C GLY A 141 2.48 22.97 6.98
N THR A 142 3.17 23.13 5.87
CA THR A 142 3.79 24.41 5.45
C THR A 142 2.85 25.32 4.64
N ASN A 143 1.63 24.86 4.32
CA ASN A 143 0.63 25.60 3.54
C ASN A 143 -0.63 25.88 4.35
N PRO A 144 -0.64 26.84 5.30
CA PRO A 144 -1.75 27.09 6.21
C PRO A 144 -3.08 27.41 5.51
N ASN A 145 -3.02 27.97 4.31
CA ASN A 145 -4.20 28.27 3.49
C ASN A 145 -4.95 27.02 3.00
N LEU A 146 -4.30 25.84 3.02
CA LEU A 146 -4.86 24.54 2.63
C LEU A 146 -5.30 23.69 3.84
N LYS A 147 -4.99 24.13 5.06
CA LYS A 147 -5.37 23.42 6.28
C LYS A 147 -6.89 23.21 6.34
N GLY A 148 -7.31 21.98 6.57
CA GLY A 148 -8.73 21.58 6.63
C GLY A 148 -9.47 21.55 5.30
N LYS A 149 -8.82 21.92 4.18
CA LYS A 149 -9.43 21.93 2.84
C LYS A 149 -9.05 20.73 1.99
N VAL A 150 -7.88 20.14 2.22
CA VAL A 150 -7.34 19.01 1.45
C VAL A 150 -7.37 17.75 2.31
N LYS A 151 -7.98 16.68 1.79
CA LYS A 151 -7.96 15.35 2.39
C LYS A 151 -6.89 14.49 1.74
N VAL A 152 -6.21 13.66 2.54
CA VAL A 152 -5.15 12.78 2.08
C VAL A 152 -5.56 11.33 2.26
N TYR A 153 -5.27 10.53 1.24
CA TYR A 153 -5.59 9.11 1.15
C TYR A 153 -4.33 8.34 0.83
N GLY A 154 -4.01 7.34 1.65
CA GLY A 154 -2.73 6.66 1.62
C GLY A 154 -2.81 5.15 1.41
N ALA A 155 -1.67 4.51 1.49
CA ALA A 155 -1.54 3.06 1.60
C ALA A 155 -0.44 2.73 2.60
N ASP A 156 -0.50 1.51 3.12
CA ASP A 156 0.36 0.98 4.19
C ASP A 156 -0.01 1.53 5.59
N ILE A 157 0.50 0.91 6.64
CA ILE A 157 0.24 1.29 8.02
C ILE A 157 1.37 0.85 8.95
N SER A 158 1.74 1.73 9.86
CA SER A 158 2.67 1.48 10.97
C SER A 158 2.19 2.20 12.23
N THR A 159 2.83 1.98 13.36
CA THR A 159 2.51 2.75 14.59
C THR A 159 2.69 4.26 14.37
N ALA A 160 3.74 4.67 13.66
CA ALA A 160 3.96 6.09 13.34
C ALA A 160 2.85 6.67 12.44
N ASP A 161 2.34 5.87 11.50
CA ASP A 161 1.23 6.29 10.63
C ASP A 161 -0.07 6.42 11.42
N ILE A 162 -0.33 5.51 12.36
CA ILE A 162 -1.47 5.58 13.28
C ILE A 162 -1.43 6.88 14.09
N GLU A 163 -0.26 7.26 14.61
CA GLU A 163 -0.08 8.52 15.34
C GLU A 163 -0.40 9.74 14.46
N LEU A 164 0.13 9.76 13.24
CA LEU A 164 -0.13 10.83 12.27
C LEU A 164 -1.61 10.91 11.86
N MET A 165 -2.25 9.77 11.59
CA MET A 165 -3.66 9.71 11.21
C MET A 165 -4.61 10.09 12.35
N SER A 166 -4.25 9.71 13.59
CA SER A 166 -5.08 9.94 14.79
C SER A 166 -4.96 11.36 15.31
N ALA A 167 -3.96 12.13 14.89
CA ALA A 167 -3.75 13.49 15.36
C ALA A 167 -5.00 14.35 15.10
N PRO A 168 -5.35 15.26 16.02
CA PRO A 168 -6.40 16.24 15.77
C PRO A 168 -6.08 17.02 14.49
N ASP A 169 -7.10 17.26 13.66
CA ASP A 169 -6.96 17.98 12.39
C ASP A 169 -6.04 17.32 11.35
N SER A 170 -5.68 16.04 11.52
CA SER A 170 -4.90 15.33 10.51
C SER A 170 -5.66 15.31 9.16
N PRO A 171 -5.04 15.72 8.07
CA PRO A 171 -5.64 15.60 6.75
C PRO A 171 -5.64 14.16 6.22
N TRP A 172 -4.91 13.22 6.83
CA TRP A 172 -4.85 11.82 6.44
C TRP A 172 -6.10 11.07 6.88
N VAL A 173 -7.07 10.94 5.98
CA VAL A 173 -8.42 10.44 6.28
C VAL A 173 -8.49 8.92 6.29
N ALA A 174 -7.84 8.28 5.32
CA ALA A 174 -7.90 6.83 5.15
C ALA A 174 -6.62 6.26 4.53
N THR A 175 -6.36 5.00 4.84
CA THR A 175 -5.27 4.21 4.26
C THR A 175 -5.74 2.78 3.98
N GLY A 176 -5.23 2.20 2.88
CA GLY A 176 -5.33 0.77 2.64
C GLY A 176 -4.20 0.06 3.41
N ALA A 177 -4.53 -0.90 4.26
CA ALA A 177 -3.59 -1.45 5.21
C ALA A 177 -3.47 -2.97 5.13
N THR A 178 -2.26 -3.49 5.27
CA THR A 178 -1.94 -4.87 5.60
C THR A 178 -1.05 -4.88 6.84
N ASP A 179 -1.06 -5.97 7.60
CA ASP A 179 -0.09 -6.13 8.70
C ASP A 179 1.20 -6.78 8.17
N PRO A 180 2.35 -6.10 8.22
CA PRO A 180 3.63 -6.66 7.76
C PRO A 180 4.02 -7.97 8.45
N ASN A 181 3.69 -8.15 9.73
CA ASN A 181 3.96 -9.37 10.46
C ASN A 181 3.10 -10.53 9.94
N ALA A 182 1.80 -10.28 9.74
CA ALA A 182 0.89 -11.28 9.17
C ALA A 182 1.27 -11.66 7.73
N ILE A 183 1.68 -10.68 6.92
CA ILE A 183 2.21 -10.90 5.56
C ILE A 183 3.46 -11.79 5.62
N GLY A 184 4.45 -11.45 6.45
CA GLY A 184 5.68 -12.25 6.58
C GLY A 184 5.38 -13.71 6.94
N ALA A 185 4.48 -13.92 7.91
CA ALA A 185 4.04 -15.27 8.29
C ALA A 185 3.32 -16.00 7.15
N ALA A 186 2.47 -15.30 6.38
CA ALA A 186 1.78 -15.90 5.23
C ALA A 186 2.74 -16.31 4.12
N VAL A 187 3.77 -15.51 3.83
CA VAL A 187 4.82 -15.86 2.86
C VAL A 187 5.56 -17.13 3.28
N VAL A 188 5.92 -17.25 4.57
CA VAL A 188 6.59 -18.45 5.09
C VAL A 188 5.66 -19.68 5.03
N ARG A 189 4.37 -19.53 5.37
CA ARG A 189 3.38 -20.62 5.22
C ARG A 189 3.23 -21.04 3.76
N THR A 190 3.19 -20.08 2.82
CA THR A 190 3.16 -20.38 1.38
C THR A 190 4.36 -21.19 0.95
N LEU A 191 5.56 -20.87 1.47
CA LEU A 191 6.77 -21.67 1.20
C LEU A 191 6.65 -23.08 1.78
N ALA A 192 6.17 -23.24 3.01
CA ALA A 192 5.95 -24.55 3.62
C ALA A 192 4.96 -25.40 2.80
N LEU A 193 3.86 -24.81 2.35
CA LEU A 193 2.87 -25.47 1.48
C LEU A 193 3.47 -25.82 0.10
N HIS A 194 4.35 -24.97 -0.43
CA HIS A 194 5.06 -25.25 -1.67
C HIS A 194 6.05 -26.39 -1.52
N MET A 195 6.75 -26.48 -0.40
CA MET A 195 7.64 -27.61 -0.07
C MET A 195 6.85 -28.92 0.10
N ALA A 196 5.66 -28.86 0.70
CA ALA A 196 4.74 -30.00 0.85
C ALA A 196 4.03 -30.40 -0.46
N GLY A 197 4.21 -29.63 -1.55
CA GLY A 197 3.58 -29.91 -2.85
C GLY A 197 2.12 -29.48 -2.98
N THR A 198 1.54 -28.84 -1.95
CA THR A 198 0.18 -28.30 -1.96
C THR A 198 0.07 -27.06 -2.86
N VAL A 199 1.00 -26.10 -2.69
CA VAL A 199 1.14 -24.97 -3.59
C VAL A 199 2.04 -25.38 -4.77
N LYS A 200 1.53 -25.22 -5.98
CA LYS A 200 2.24 -25.63 -7.22
C LYS A 200 3.23 -24.55 -7.66
N GLU A 201 4.22 -24.96 -8.45
CA GLU A 201 5.10 -24.04 -9.18
C GLU A 201 4.24 -23.05 -10.00
N GLY A 202 4.67 -21.80 -10.07
CA GLY A 202 3.96 -20.74 -10.80
C GLY A 202 2.69 -20.24 -10.13
N ALA A 203 2.33 -20.70 -8.94
CA ALA A 203 1.18 -20.18 -8.22
C ALA A 203 1.36 -18.69 -7.86
N LYS A 204 0.25 -17.96 -7.80
CA LYS A 204 0.18 -16.58 -7.34
C LYS A 204 -0.80 -16.47 -6.18
N GLU A 205 -0.40 -15.75 -5.13
CA GLU A 205 -1.20 -15.54 -3.92
C GLU A 205 -1.26 -14.06 -3.59
N ASP A 206 -2.46 -13.51 -3.49
CA ASP A 206 -2.71 -12.11 -3.14
C ASP A 206 -3.25 -12.02 -1.70
N PHE A 207 -2.55 -11.29 -0.84
CA PHE A 207 -2.96 -11.09 0.55
C PHE A 207 -3.92 -9.92 0.69
N PRO A 208 -5.07 -10.10 1.36
CA PRO A 208 -6.11 -9.08 1.42
C PRO A 208 -5.72 -7.92 2.33
N PRO A 209 -5.94 -6.67 1.90
CA PRO A 209 -5.86 -5.48 2.75
C PRO A 209 -7.21 -5.18 3.39
N ILE A 210 -7.19 -4.28 4.38
CA ILE A 210 -8.37 -3.62 4.95
C ILE A 210 -8.30 -2.11 4.75
N LEU A 211 -9.44 -1.43 4.90
CA LEU A 211 -9.50 0.02 5.02
C LEU A 211 -9.35 0.42 6.49
N VAL A 212 -8.41 1.31 6.77
CA VAL A 212 -8.28 1.97 8.06
C VAL A 212 -8.56 3.45 7.89
N THR A 213 -9.45 4.01 8.72
CA THR A 213 -9.80 5.45 8.68
C THR A 213 -9.34 6.14 9.95
N SER A 214 -9.05 7.44 9.85
CA SER A 214 -8.72 8.26 11.01
C SER A 214 -9.87 8.32 12.03
N GLU A 215 -11.12 8.23 11.57
CA GLU A 215 -12.30 8.12 12.44
C GLU A 215 -12.29 6.81 13.25
N MET A 216 -12.03 5.66 12.59
CA MET A 216 -11.90 4.37 13.27
C MET A 216 -10.79 4.42 14.34
N LEU A 217 -9.62 4.97 14.01
CA LEU A 217 -8.51 5.07 14.94
C LEU A 217 -8.88 5.89 16.18
N ARG A 218 -9.49 7.05 15.98
CA ARG A 218 -9.90 7.93 17.10
C ARG A 218 -11.05 7.35 17.91
N SER A 219 -12.11 6.86 17.26
CA SER A 219 -13.30 6.36 17.96
C SER A 219 -13.02 5.12 18.81
N LYS A 220 -12.10 4.28 18.37
CA LYS A 220 -11.66 3.07 19.08
C LYS A 220 -10.40 3.27 19.94
N ASN A 221 -9.87 4.50 20.03
CA ASN A 221 -8.65 4.84 20.75
C ASN A 221 -7.45 3.95 20.37
N ILE A 222 -7.29 3.68 19.07
CA ILE A 222 -6.19 2.88 18.52
C ILE A 222 -4.95 3.76 18.44
N LYS A 223 -3.86 3.38 19.11
CA LYS A 223 -2.62 4.18 19.22
C LYS A 223 -1.40 3.54 18.56
N ASN A 224 -1.47 2.25 18.26
CA ASN A 224 -0.37 1.47 17.72
C ASN A 224 -0.88 0.25 16.97
N MET A 225 0.03 -0.51 16.36
CA MET A 225 -0.32 -1.71 15.61
C MET A 225 -0.95 -2.80 16.48
N ASP A 226 -0.59 -2.93 17.75
CA ASP A 226 -1.19 -3.93 18.64
C ASP A 226 -2.65 -3.62 18.95
N ASP A 227 -2.97 -2.34 19.15
CA ASP A 227 -4.36 -1.90 19.30
C ASP A 227 -5.14 -2.11 17.99
N LEU A 228 -4.51 -1.84 16.84
CA LEU A 228 -5.13 -2.03 15.54
C LEU A 228 -5.47 -3.51 15.31
N ARG A 229 -4.54 -4.43 15.58
CA ARG A 229 -4.77 -5.89 15.48
C ARG A 229 -5.94 -6.37 16.32
N LYS A 230 -6.08 -5.86 17.55
CA LYS A 230 -7.20 -6.19 18.44
C LYS A 230 -8.54 -5.68 17.92
N ASN A 231 -8.56 -4.54 17.26
CA ASN A 231 -9.76 -3.86 16.79
C ASN A 231 -10.14 -4.17 15.32
N ALA A 232 -9.22 -4.76 14.57
CA ALA A 232 -9.35 -5.15 13.16
C ALA A 232 -8.78 -6.56 12.95
N PRO A 233 -9.47 -7.61 13.44
CA PRO A 233 -8.99 -8.99 13.35
C PRO A 233 -8.83 -9.47 11.90
N GLU A 234 -9.39 -8.79 10.92
CA GLU A 234 -9.22 -9.05 9.49
C GLU A 234 -7.79 -8.83 9.01
N LEU A 235 -6.98 -8.06 9.75
CA LEU A 235 -5.52 -7.95 9.51
C LEU A 235 -4.79 -9.26 9.76
N ASN A 236 -5.35 -10.12 10.60
CA ASN A 236 -4.82 -11.45 10.83
C ASN A 236 -5.22 -12.38 9.68
N ILE A 237 -4.31 -12.56 8.74
CA ILE A 237 -4.46 -13.46 7.59
C ILE A 237 -3.97 -14.88 7.89
N SER A 238 -4.09 -15.36 9.13
CA SER A 238 -3.62 -16.69 9.55
C SER A 238 -4.28 -17.85 8.77
N LYS A 239 -5.47 -17.63 8.23
CA LYS A 239 -6.17 -18.59 7.38
C LYS A 239 -5.71 -18.60 5.92
N VAL A 240 -4.98 -17.57 5.50
CA VAL A 240 -4.39 -17.52 4.16
C VAL A 240 -3.15 -18.39 4.15
N SER A 241 -2.98 -19.19 3.10
CA SER A 241 -1.87 -20.16 2.99
C SER A 241 -1.76 -21.05 4.25
N SER A 242 -2.86 -21.61 4.71
CA SER A 242 -2.89 -22.46 5.92
C SER A 242 -3.18 -23.93 5.59
N ALA A 243 -2.79 -24.81 6.51
CA ALA A 243 -3.15 -26.23 6.55
C ALA A 243 -3.16 -26.69 8.00
N ASP A 244 -3.84 -27.81 8.30
CA ASP A 244 -4.02 -28.30 9.67
C ASP A 244 -2.69 -28.58 10.40
N TRP A 245 -1.63 -28.91 9.66
CA TRP A 245 -0.30 -29.18 10.20
C TRP A 245 0.57 -27.92 10.36
N ILE A 246 0.11 -26.75 9.91
CA ILE A 246 0.83 -25.48 10.07
C ILE A 246 0.32 -24.78 11.33
N PRO A 247 1.18 -24.47 12.32
CA PRO A 247 0.75 -23.75 13.51
C PRO A 247 0.14 -22.38 13.16
N ALA A 248 -0.93 -22.03 13.86
CA ALA A 248 -1.45 -20.67 13.82
C ALA A 248 -0.41 -19.71 14.44
N VAL A 249 -0.17 -18.58 13.78
CA VAL A 249 0.67 -17.50 14.30
C VAL A 249 -0.24 -16.35 14.68
N THR A 250 -0.17 -15.97 15.95
CA THR A 250 -0.87 -14.78 16.49
C THR A 250 0.17 -13.70 16.78
N PHE A 251 -0.16 -12.45 16.45
CA PHE A 251 0.68 -11.28 16.70
C PHE A 251 0.02 -10.35 17.73
#